data_8454ac646bf7a14c1ea22e2154d2106c
#
_entry.id   8454ac646bf7a14c1ea22e2154d2106c
#
_cell.length_a   1.000
_cell.length_b   1.000
_cell.length_c   1.000
_cell.angle_alpha   90.00
_cell.angle_beta   90.00
_cell.angle_gamma   90.00
#
_symmetry.space_group_name_H-M   'P 1'
#
loop_
_entity.id
_entity.type
_entity.pdbx_description
1 polymer ?
#
loop_
_entity_poly.entity_id
_entity_poly.type
_entity_poly.pdbx_seq_one_letter_code
_entity_poly.pdbx_strand_id
1 'polypeptide(L)'
;GNPELFDRYTSNIRFKDECLEDVLRAINKESAGWQIEAASPTLGKRRLTVEFSNNSPESVAELICWTFDLKCTRQGNRLILSEQ
;
A
#
# COMPACT_ATOMS: atom_id res chain seq x y z
N GLY A 1 21.53 -13.50 12.77
CA GLY A 1 20.70 -12.70 12.00
C GLY A 1 21.51 -12.00 10.97
N ASN A 2 20.82 -11.63 10.03
CA ASN A 2 21.43 -10.97 8.91
C ASN A 2 20.69 -9.68 8.65
N PRO A 3 21.15 -8.61 9.27
CA PRO A 3 20.43 -7.33 9.12
C PRO A 3 20.29 -6.91 7.67
N GLU A 4 21.26 -7.27 6.85
CA GLU A 4 21.17 -6.88 5.43
C GLU A 4 19.98 -7.55 4.75
N LEU A 5 19.70 -8.79 5.10
CA LEU A 5 18.54 -9.45 4.54
C LEU A 5 17.26 -8.76 4.95
N PHE A 6 17.19 -8.39 6.20
CA PHE A 6 16.05 -7.65 6.70
C PHE A 6 15.86 -6.36 5.94
N ASP A 7 16.96 -5.62 5.79
CA ASP A 7 16.89 -4.35 5.10
C ASP A 7 16.40 -4.51 3.68
N ARG A 8 16.80 -5.59 3.03
CA ARG A 8 16.34 -5.82 1.66
C ARG A 8 14.87 -6.08 1.60
N TYR A 9 14.30 -6.72 2.60
CA TYR A 9 12.86 -6.94 2.64
C TYR A 9 12.10 -5.65 2.76
N THR A 10 12.61 -4.74 3.56
CA THR A 10 11.91 -3.50 3.82
C THR A 10 12.43 -2.36 2.96
N SER A 11 13.39 -2.63 2.09
CA SER A 11 13.93 -1.59 1.26
C SER A 11 12.94 -1.23 0.15
N ASN A 12 13.42 -0.70 -0.92
CA ASN A 12 12.57 -0.08 -1.93
C ASN A 12 11.70 -1.09 -2.67
N ILE A 13 10.42 -0.83 -2.69
CA ILE A 13 9.46 -1.54 -3.52
C ILE A 13 8.92 -0.54 -4.52
N ARG A 14 9.10 -0.84 -5.80
CA ARG A 14 8.69 0.09 -6.85
C ARG A 14 7.60 -0.53 -7.70
N PHE A 15 6.56 0.25 -7.95
CA PHE A 15 5.48 -0.12 -8.84
C PHE A 15 5.41 0.91 -9.95
N LYS A 16 5.38 0.45 -11.19
CA LYS A 16 5.34 1.34 -12.33
C LYS A 16 4.10 1.06 -13.15
N ASP A 17 3.20 2.04 -13.20
CA ASP A 17 1.96 1.96 -13.98
C ASP A 17 1.19 0.69 -13.65
N GLU A 18 0.96 0.46 -12.37
CA GLU A 18 0.25 -0.71 -11.88
C GLU A 18 -1.10 -0.32 -11.34
N CYS A 19 -2.06 -1.24 -11.42
CA CYS A 19 -3.36 -1.02 -10.81
C CYS A 19 -3.23 -0.99 -9.30
N LEU A 20 -4.01 -0.13 -8.67
CA LEU A 20 -3.97 -0.01 -7.21
C LEU A 20 -4.24 -1.35 -6.53
N GLU A 21 -5.21 -2.11 -7.05
CA GLU A 21 -5.52 -3.41 -6.44
C GLU A 21 -4.32 -4.35 -6.46
N ASP A 22 -3.51 -4.30 -7.51
CA ASP A 22 -2.31 -5.13 -7.60
C ASP A 22 -1.24 -4.65 -6.64
N VAL A 23 -1.10 -3.34 -6.52
CA VAL A 23 -0.15 -2.76 -5.58
C VAL A 23 -0.51 -3.19 -4.15
N LEU A 24 -1.78 -3.07 -3.79
CA LEU A 24 -2.22 -3.42 -2.45
C LEU A 24 -2.07 -4.91 -2.17
N ARG A 25 -2.33 -5.74 -3.17
CA ARG A 25 -2.16 -7.18 -3.01
C ARG A 25 -0.72 -7.52 -2.70
N ALA A 26 0.21 -6.90 -3.43
CA ALA A 26 1.63 -7.15 -3.20
C ALA A 26 2.06 -6.69 -1.82
N ILE A 27 1.59 -5.52 -1.39
CA ILE A 27 1.96 -5.00 -0.09
C ILE A 27 1.38 -5.87 1.02
N ASN A 28 0.13 -6.29 0.85
CA ASN A 28 -0.54 -7.10 1.88
C ASN A 28 0.14 -8.45 2.07
N LYS A 29 0.77 -8.97 1.06
CA LYS A 29 1.49 -10.24 1.17
C LYS A 29 2.66 -10.13 2.13
N GLU A 30 3.30 -8.98 2.18
CA GLU A 30 4.46 -8.75 3.03
C GLU A 30 4.07 -8.25 4.41
N SER A 31 2.81 -7.93 4.60
CA SER A 31 2.35 -7.26 5.80
C SER A 31 1.74 -8.28 6.75
N ALA A 32 2.35 -8.45 7.91
CA ALA A 32 1.82 -9.36 8.92
C ALA A 32 0.78 -8.61 9.75
N GLY A 33 -0.47 -9.03 9.62
CA GLY A 33 -1.52 -8.48 10.47
C GLY A 33 -2.27 -7.28 9.92
N TRP A 34 -1.76 -6.65 8.88
CA TRP A 34 -2.42 -5.49 8.30
C TRP A 34 -2.93 -5.81 6.91
N GLN A 35 -4.07 -5.23 6.55
CA GLN A 35 -4.62 -5.35 5.20
C GLN A 35 -5.07 -3.98 4.72
N ILE A 36 -4.61 -3.58 3.56
CA ILE A 36 -5.03 -2.32 2.94
C ILE A 36 -5.92 -2.66 1.76
N GLU A 37 -7.10 -2.05 1.70
CA GLU A 37 -8.08 -2.39 0.69
C GLU A 37 -8.63 -1.14 0.01
N ALA A 38 -8.94 -1.27 -1.28
CA ALA A 38 -9.68 -0.23 -1.99
C ALA A 38 -11.17 -0.48 -1.77
N ALA A 39 -11.91 0.59 -1.51
CA ALA A 39 -13.33 0.47 -1.18
C ALA A 39 -14.19 0.07 -2.38
N SER A 40 -13.71 0.31 -3.59
CA SER A 40 -14.49 -0.01 -4.77
C SER A 40 -13.60 -0.58 -5.86
N PRO A 41 -14.16 -1.40 -6.75
CA PRO A 41 -13.40 -1.92 -7.90
C PRO A 41 -12.88 -0.84 -8.81
N THR A 42 -13.65 0.22 -8.99
CA THR A 42 -13.24 1.33 -9.84
C THR A 42 -11.96 1.96 -9.30
N LEU A 43 -11.90 2.17 -8.00
CA LEU A 43 -10.70 2.70 -7.38
C LEU A 43 -9.54 1.73 -7.53
N GLY A 44 -9.79 0.45 -7.35
CA GLY A 44 -8.74 -0.55 -7.45
C GLY A 44 -8.11 -0.64 -8.82
N LYS A 45 -8.80 -0.17 -9.85
CA LYS A 45 -8.26 -0.23 -11.21
C LYS A 45 -7.50 1.02 -11.60
N ARG A 46 -7.45 2.02 -10.75
CA ARG A 46 -6.66 3.22 -11.05
C ARG A 46 -5.19 2.85 -11.02
N ARG A 47 -4.44 3.44 -11.93
CA ARG A 47 -3.05 3.08 -12.10
C ARG A 47 -2.16 4.13 -11.45
N LEU A 48 -1.04 3.67 -10.91
CA LEU A 48 -0.10 4.57 -10.28
C LEU A 48 1.32 4.06 -10.44
N THR A 49 2.25 4.99 -10.31
CA THR A 49 3.66 4.72 -10.24
C THR A 49 4.13 5.24 -8.90
N VAL A 50 4.68 4.35 -8.08
CA VAL A 50 5.03 4.72 -6.72
C VAL A 50 6.19 3.86 -6.24
N GLU A 51 6.96 4.41 -5.30
CA GLU A 51 8.06 3.70 -4.67
C GLU A 51 7.92 3.84 -3.16
N PHE A 52 8.02 2.72 -2.46
CA PHE A 52 7.97 2.71 -1.01
C PHE A 52 9.33 2.30 -0.47
N SER A 53 9.77 2.97 0.60
CA SER A 53 11.06 2.71 1.23
C SER A 53 10.84 2.57 2.73
N ASN A 54 10.87 1.33 3.23
CA ASN A 54 10.73 1.06 4.67
C ASN A 54 9.47 1.67 5.26
N ASN A 55 8.41 1.68 4.51
CA ASN A 55 7.17 2.31 4.97
C ASN A 55 6.34 1.33 5.78
N SER A 56 5.76 1.82 6.87
CA SER A 56 4.76 1.06 7.60
C SER A 56 3.48 0.98 6.77
N PRO A 57 2.56 0.06 7.10
CA PRO A 57 1.29 0.01 6.37
C PRO A 57 0.55 1.33 6.40
N GLU A 58 0.58 2.03 7.53
CA GLU A 58 -0.07 3.33 7.61
C GLU A 58 0.59 4.34 6.68
N SER A 59 1.91 4.34 6.62
CA SER A 59 2.63 5.25 5.74
C SER A 59 2.35 4.94 4.28
N VAL A 60 2.27 3.66 3.93
CA VAL A 60 1.93 3.27 2.57
C VAL A 60 0.54 3.78 2.20
N ALA A 61 -0.42 3.59 3.09
CA ALA A 61 -1.78 4.04 2.85
C ALA A 61 -1.83 5.55 2.70
N GLU A 62 -1.08 6.27 3.53
CA GLU A 62 -1.04 7.72 3.45
C GLU A 62 -0.49 8.20 2.11
N LEU A 63 0.59 7.59 1.65
CA LEU A 63 1.18 7.99 0.37
C LEU A 63 0.21 7.78 -0.78
N ILE A 64 -0.50 6.66 -0.76
CA ILE A 64 -1.48 6.37 -1.80
C ILE A 64 -2.64 7.35 -1.72
N CYS A 65 -3.11 7.64 -0.53
CA CYS A 65 -4.20 8.60 -0.35
C CYS A 65 -3.80 10.00 -0.82
N TRP A 66 -2.58 10.38 -0.58
CA TRP A 66 -2.08 11.66 -1.07
C TRP A 66 -2.05 11.69 -2.59
N THR A 67 -1.58 10.60 -3.19
CA THR A 67 -1.43 10.54 -4.64
C THR A 67 -2.77 10.68 -5.35
N PHE A 68 -3.82 10.07 -4.80
CA PHE A 68 -5.14 10.04 -5.43
C PHE A 68 -6.16 10.91 -4.72
N ASP A 69 -5.76 11.64 -3.68
CA ASP A 69 -6.70 12.46 -2.91
C ASP A 69 -7.82 11.62 -2.34
N LEU A 70 -7.44 10.57 -1.61
CA LEU A 70 -8.38 9.62 -1.06
C LEU A 70 -8.53 9.81 0.44
N LYS A 71 -9.55 9.16 0.97
CA LYS A 71 -9.78 9.06 2.40
C LYS A 71 -9.37 7.67 2.86
N CYS A 72 -8.73 7.59 4.02
CA CYS A 72 -8.31 6.33 4.61
C CYS A 72 -9.10 6.11 5.91
N THR A 73 -9.80 4.99 5.97
CA THR A 73 -10.59 4.63 7.14
C THR A 73 -10.00 3.38 7.77
N ARG A 74 -9.78 3.43 9.07
CA ARG A 74 -9.21 2.31 9.79
C ARG A 74 -10.32 1.51 10.45
N GLN A 75 -10.32 0.19 10.22
CA GLN A 75 -11.28 -0.73 10.84
C GLN A 75 -10.50 -1.93 11.36
N GLY A 76 -10.17 -1.89 12.65
CA GLY A 76 -9.35 -2.94 13.23
C GLY A 76 -7.97 -2.93 12.61
N ASN A 77 -7.60 -4.04 11.97
CA ASN A 77 -6.31 -4.13 11.28
C ASN A 77 -6.46 -3.93 9.78
N ARG A 78 -7.56 -3.32 9.34
CA ARG A 78 -7.80 -3.05 7.93
C ARG A 78 -7.79 -1.54 7.71
N LEU A 79 -7.15 -1.14 6.63
CA LEU A 79 -7.14 0.25 6.18
C LEU A 79 -7.87 0.30 4.86
N ILE A 80 -8.95 1.07 4.81
CA ILE A 80 -9.81 1.09 3.63
C ILE A 80 -9.67 2.44 2.95
N LEU A 81 -9.25 2.40 1.71
CA LEU A 81 -9.06 3.61 0.90
C LEU A 81 -10.30 3.86 0.08
N SER A 82 -10.82 5.06 0.16
CA SER A 82 -12.04 5.41 -0.55
C SER A 82 -11.94 6.81 -1.09
N GLU A 83 -12.75 7.07 -2.11
CA GLU A 83 -12.83 8.40 -2.69
C GLU A 83 -13.59 9.31 -1.76
N GLN A 84 -13.20 10.59 -1.78
CA GLN A 84 -13.84 11.56 -0.91
C GLN A 84 -15.16 12.04 -1.46
#